data_9cb1f161ddfb0df0439a6bf60bf11fb6
#
_entry.id   9cb1f161ddfb0df0439a6bf60bf11fb6
#
_cell.length_a   1.000
_cell.length_b   1.000
_cell.length_c   1.000
_cell.angle_alpha   90.00
_cell.angle_beta   90.00
_cell.angle_gamma   90.00
#
_symmetry.space_group_name_H-M   'P 1'
#
loop_
_entity.id
_entity.type
_entity.pdbx_description
1 polymer ?
#
loop_
_entity_poly.entity_id
_entity_poly.type
_entity_poly.pdbx_seq_one_letter_code
_entity_poly.pdbx_strand_id
1 'polypeptide(L)' 'VLQYKIITDHPNTNTIRMKLLFVKNGLSYTTKTLFDSDQKAKAKLMGIRSFPTAYTKDNQQIGGLEELESWINHFEK' A
#
# COMPACT_ATOMS: atom_id res chain seq x y z
N VAL A 1 -5.42 8.09 14.76
CA VAL A 1 -4.50 6.95 14.81
C VAL A 1 -3.78 6.81 13.48
N LEU A 2 -2.46 6.81 13.52
CA LEU A 2 -1.66 6.64 12.32
C LEU A 2 -1.67 5.17 11.89
N GLN A 3 -1.90 4.93 10.61
CA GLN A 3 -1.99 3.59 10.05
C GLN A 3 -1.25 3.52 8.72
N TYR A 4 -0.77 2.32 8.41
CA TYR A 4 -0.31 2.05 7.06
C TYR A 4 -1.48 2.15 6.08
N LYS A 5 -1.18 2.39 4.82
CA LYS A 5 -2.19 2.58 3.79
C LYS A 5 -1.84 1.78 2.55
N ILE A 6 -2.84 1.14 1.97
CA ILE A 6 -2.71 0.47 0.68
C ILE A 6 -3.59 1.21 -0.31
N ILE A 7 -3.02 1.63 -1.44
CA ILE A 7 -3.77 2.27 -2.52
C ILE A 7 -3.75 1.32 -3.71
N THR A 8 -4.93 0.96 -4.20
CA THR A 8 -5.08 0.03 -5.31
C THR A 8 -6.16 0.50 -6.27
N ASP A 9 -6.13 0.04 -7.52
CA ASP A 9 -7.15 0.35 -8.52
C ASP A 9 -8.29 -0.67 -8.53
N HIS A 10 -8.00 -1.93 -8.23
CA HIS A 10 -9.00 -2.98 -8.09
C HIS A 10 -8.38 -4.12 -7.27
N PRO A 11 -9.20 -4.99 -6.64
CA PRO A 11 -8.66 -6.12 -5.90
C PRO A 11 -7.87 -7.07 -6.80
N ASN A 12 -6.69 -7.47 -6.36
CA ASN A 12 -5.87 -8.47 -7.05
C ASN A 12 -5.08 -9.27 -6.01
N THR A 13 -4.36 -10.28 -6.48
CA THR A 13 -3.61 -11.18 -5.61
C THR A 13 -2.59 -10.43 -4.75
N ASN A 14 -1.90 -9.46 -5.33
CA ASN A 14 -0.90 -8.70 -4.59
C ASN A 14 -1.52 -7.84 -3.49
N THR A 15 -2.71 -7.28 -3.74
CA THR A 15 -3.44 -6.54 -2.71
C THR A 15 -3.75 -7.45 -1.52
N ILE A 16 -4.22 -8.66 -1.78
CA ILE A 16 -4.52 -9.63 -0.74
C ILE A 16 -3.26 -9.99 0.04
N ARG A 17 -2.16 -10.22 -0.65
CA ARG A 17 -0.88 -10.56 -0.01
C ARG A 17 -0.37 -9.42 0.86
N MET A 18 -0.52 -8.17 0.42
CA MET A 18 -0.12 -7.01 1.22
C MET A 18 -0.95 -6.91 2.49
N LYS A 19 -2.25 -7.13 2.39
CA LYS A 19 -3.13 -7.15 3.57
C LYS A 19 -2.70 -8.23 4.56
N LEU A 20 -2.38 -9.42 4.06
CA LEU A 20 -1.91 -10.52 4.90
C LEU A 20 -0.59 -10.20 5.59
N LEU A 21 0.32 -9.48 4.92
CA LEU A 21 1.57 -9.06 5.55
C LEU A 21 1.31 -8.17 6.76
N PHE A 22 0.40 -7.21 6.63
CA PHE A 22 0.05 -6.35 7.75
C PHE A 22 -0.58 -7.13 8.89
N VAL A 23 -1.54 -7.99 8.57
CA VAL A 23 -2.23 -8.81 9.59
C VAL A 23 -1.24 -9.73 10.29
N LYS A 24 -0.39 -10.41 9.54
CA LYS A 24 0.60 -11.34 10.08
C LYS A 24 1.55 -10.67 11.05
N ASN A 25 1.88 -9.42 10.82
CA ASN A 25 2.81 -8.67 11.65
C ASN A 25 2.11 -7.80 12.70
N GLY A 26 0.79 -7.91 12.83
CA GLY A 26 0.03 -7.16 13.82
C GLY A 26 -0.03 -5.67 13.56
N LEU A 27 0.06 -5.26 12.29
CA LEU A 27 0.07 -3.85 11.91
C LEU A 27 -1.31 -3.39 11.45
N SER A 28 -1.71 -2.21 11.87
CA SER A 28 -2.97 -1.60 11.45
C SER A 28 -2.80 -0.95 10.08
N TYR A 29 -3.79 -1.11 9.21
CA TYR A 29 -3.75 -0.54 7.87
C TYR A 29 -5.15 -0.15 7.40
N THR A 30 -5.19 0.74 6.39
CA THR A 30 -6.42 1.07 5.67
C THR A 30 -6.18 0.80 4.19
N THR A 31 -7.27 0.61 3.45
CA THR A 31 -7.21 0.37 2.01
C THR A 31 -8.04 1.43 1.29
N LYS A 32 -7.47 2.03 0.25
CA LYS A 32 -8.19 2.96 -0.61
C LYS A 32 -8.17 2.42 -2.03
N THR A 33 -9.36 2.29 -2.62
CA THR A 33 -9.52 1.82 -3.98
C THR A 33 -9.87 3.01 -4.88
N LEU A 34 -9.12 3.16 -5.99
CA LEU A 34 -9.35 4.23 -6.95
C LEU A 34 -10.16 3.68 -8.11
N PHE A 35 -11.40 4.12 -8.23
CA PHE A 35 -12.32 3.60 -9.23
C PHE A 35 -12.36 4.43 -10.51
N ASP A 36 -12.17 5.76 -10.43
CA ASP A 36 -12.32 6.58 -11.60
C ASP A 36 -10.97 7.02 -12.19
N SER A 37 -11.01 7.45 -13.46
CA SER A 37 -9.82 7.82 -14.21
C SER A 37 -9.10 9.02 -13.63
N ASP A 38 -9.85 9.98 -13.08
CA ASP A 38 -9.27 11.19 -12.52
C ASP A 38 -8.44 10.88 -11.28
N GLN A 39 -8.94 9.98 -10.41
CA GLN A 39 -8.21 9.56 -9.23
C GLN A 39 -6.93 8.81 -9.61
N LYS A 40 -7.01 7.94 -10.63
CA LYS A 40 -5.84 7.22 -11.11
C LYS A 40 -4.80 8.16 -11.72
N ALA A 41 -5.25 9.16 -12.46
CA ALA A 41 -4.35 10.16 -13.04
C ALA A 41 -3.62 10.96 -11.95
N LYS A 42 -4.34 11.37 -10.92
CA LYS A 42 -3.74 12.06 -9.77
C LYS A 42 -2.71 11.20 -9.06
N ALA A 43 -3.01 9.91 -8.90
CA ALA A 43 -2.08 8.97 -8.29
C ALA A 43 -0.77 8.88 -9.07
N LYS A 44 -0.85 8.85 -10.41
CA LYS A 44 0.35 8.84 -11.25
C LYS A 44 1.18 10.11 -11.08
N LEU A 45 0.52 11.25 -10.96
CA LEU A 45 1.19 12.53 -10.73
C LEU A 45 1.90 12.55 -9.37
N MET A 46 1.40 11.79 -8.39
CA MET A 46 2.01 11.66 -7.08
C MET A 46 3.14 10.64 -7.03
N GLY A 47 3.48 10.03 -8.16
CA GLY A 47 4.57 9.09 -8.23
C GLY A 47 4.19 7.62 -8.11
N ILE A 48 2.91 7.30 -8.11
CA ILE A 48 2.46 5.91 -8.07
C ILE A 48 2.54 5.32 -9.47
N ARG A 49 3.44 4.36 -9.65
CA ARG A 49 3.69 3.76 -10.96
C ARG A 49 2.86 2.51 -11.20
N SER A 50 2.46 1.83 -10.15
CA SER A 50 1.70 0.59 -10.26
C SER A 50 0.83 0.41 -9.02
N PHE A 51 -0.18 -0.44 -9.15
CA PHE A 51 -1.07 -0.78 -8.04
C PHE A 51 -0.93 -2.27 -7.75
N PRO A 52 -1.06 -2.67 -6.48
CA PRO A 52 -1.23 -1.86 -5.28
C PRO A 52 0.09 -1.19 -4.83
N THR A 53 -0.04 -0.11 -4.08
CA THR A 53 1.10 0.61 -3.50
C THR A 53 0.83 0.81 -2.01
N ALA A 54 1.85 0.54 -1.18
CA ALA A 54 1.75 0.73 0.26
C ALA A 54 2.40 2.05 0.68
N TYR A 55 1.84 2.66 1.73
CA TYR A 55 2.36 3.88 2.33
C TYR A 55 2.56 3.68 3.82
N THR A 56 3.56 4.34 4.36
CA THR A 56 3.84 4.31 5.80
C THR A 56 2.78 5.11 6.58
N LYS A 57 2.87 5.02 7.90
CA LYS A 57 2.04 5.82 8.79
C LYS A 57 2.24 7.32 8.57
N ASP A 58 3.41 7.72 8.07
CA ASP A 58 3.76 9.11 7.78
C ASP A 58 3.48 9.51 6.33
N ASN A 59 2.74 8.68 5.59
CA ASN A 59 2.39 8.91 4.19
C ASN A 59 3.59 8.90 3.24
N GLN A 60 4.66 8.19 3.60
CA GLN A 60 5.79 7.98 2.70
C GLN A 60 5.53 6.74 1.87
N GLN A 61 5.77 6.82 0.58
CA GLN A 61 5.55 5.70 -0.33
C GLN A 61 6.57 4.59 -0.07
N ILE A 62 6.07 3.39 0.20
CA ILE A 62 6.91 2.19 0.34
C ILE A 62 7.10 1.54 -1.03
N GLY A 63 5.99 1.31 -1.74
CA GLY A 63 6.00 0.64 -3.03
C GLY A 63 5.08 -0.56 -3.06
N GLY A 64 5.41 -1.54 -3.90
CA GLY A 64 4.61 -2.74 -4.08
C GLY A 64 4.87 -3.80 -3.03
N LEU A 65 4.48 -5.05 -3.35
CA LEU A 65 4.55 -6.16 -2.40
C LEU A 65 5.98 -6.44 -1.93
N GLU A 66 6.94 -6.48 -2.85
CA GLU A 66 8.32 -6.78 -2.48
C GLU A 66 8.93 -5.70 -1.60
N GLU A 67 8.67 -4.45 -1.95
CA GLU A 67 9.16 -3.30 -1.19
C GLU A 67 8.53 -3.28 0.21
N LEU A 68 7.24 -3.60 0.30
CA LEU A 68 6.57 -3.68 1.59
C LEU A 68 7.15 -4.78 2.45
N GLU A 69 7.41 -5.93 1.88
CA GLU A 69 8.02 -7.05 2.60
C GLU A 69 9.39 -6.67 3.16
N SER A 70 10.22 -6.03 2.34
CA SER A 70 11.52 -5.53 2.78
C SER A 70 11.38 -4.50 3.89
N TRP A 71 10.43 -3.59 3.75
CA TRP A 71 10.19 -2.56 4.76
C TRP A 71 9.85 -3.18 6.11
N ILE A 72 8.91 -4.13 6.12
CA ILE A 72 8.49 -4.78 7.36
C ILE A 72 9.66 -5.55 7.99
N ASN A 73 10.43 -6.26 7.18
CA ASN A 73 11.59 -7.01 7.68
C ASN A 73 12.66 -6.10 8.26
N HIS A 74 12.80 -4.90 7.74
CA HIS A 74 13.84 -3.97 8.18
C HIS A 74 13.41 -3.13 9.38
N PHE A 75 12.16 -2.63 9.39
CA PHE A 75 11.70 -1.66 10.38
C PHE A 75 10.77 -2.22 11.44
N GLU A 76 10.07 -3.32 11.17
CA GLU A 76 9.03 -3.83 12.07
C GLU A 76 9.42 -5.17 12.76
N LYS A 77 10.58 -5.68 12.48
CA LYS A 77 11.08 -6.89 13.18
C LYS A 77 12.21 -6.57 14.13
#